data_6beb8df904d98207fe550069bbc511bb
#
_entry.id   6beb8df904d98207fe550069bbc511bb
#
_cell.length_a   1.000
_cell.length_b   1.000
_cell.length_c   1.000
_cell.angle_alpha   90.00
_cell.angle_beta   90.00
_cell.angle_gamma   90.00
#
_symmetry.space_group_name_H-M   'P 1'
#
loop_
_entity.id
_entity.type
_entity.pdbx_description
1 polymer ?
#
loop_
_entity_poly.entity_id
_entity_poly.type
_entity_poly.pdbx_seq_one_letter_code
_entity_poly.pdbx_strand_id
1 'polypeptide(L)'
;MKAKVLLVDDSALARRSVRQMLEADGYTVVEAEDGMTALERYFLEKPDLVLLDLVMKGMNGLDVLAKLRLMDPAVRVIVVSADVQHSSRELAHGAGASAFVIKPVSRPEILKAVANVLEVIS
;
A
#
# COMPACT_ATOMS: atom_id res chain seq x y z
N MET A 1 -15.30 -5.78 12.72
CA MET A 1 -14.04 -5.01 12.62
C MET A 1 -13.57 -4.98 11.19
N LYS A 2 -13.11 -3.83 10.75
CA LYS A 2 -12.53 -3.72 9.41
C LYS A 2 -11.10 -4.26 9.38
N ALA A 3 -10.59 -4.42 8.17
CA ALA A 3 -9.30 -5.02 7.91
C ALA A 3 -8.12 -4.24 8.50
N LYS A 4 -6.99 -4.91 8.60
CA LYS A 4 -5.71 -4.32 8.98
C LYS A 4 -4.95 -3.93 7.71
N VAL A 5 -4.46 -2.70 7.65
CA VAL A 5 -3.74 -2.14 6.51
C VAL A 5 -2.31 -1.81 6.93
N LEU A 6 -1.34 -2.29 6.15
CA LEU A 6 0.06 -1.90 6.29
C LEU A 6 0.32 -0.70 5.35
N LEU A 7 0.74 0.40 5.92
CA LEU A 7 0.98 1.65 5.19
C LEU A 7 2.49 1.90 5.07
N VAL A 8 3.00 1.84 3.86
CA VAL A 8 4.44 1.95 3.57
C VAL A 8 4.72 3.24 2.81
N ASP A 9 5.41 4.16 3.45
CA ASP A 9 5.77 5.46 2.88
C ASP A 9 6.92 6.03 3.72
N ASP A 10 7.94 6.59 3.12
CA ASP A 10 9.06 7.16 3.86
C ASP A 10 8.75 8.54 4.44
N SER A 11 7.66 9.17 4.03
CA SER A 11 7.21 10.44 4.56
C SER A 11 6.30 10.23 5.78
N ALA A 12 6.77 10.67 6.95
CA ALA A 12 5.97 10.60 8.18
C ALA A 12 4.66 11.39 8.05
N LEU A 13 4.73 12.53 7.37
CA LEU A 13 3.55 13.38 7.18
C LEU A 13 2.51 12.70 6.28
N ALA A 14 2.95 12.08 5.20
CA ALA A 14 2.06 11.34 4.30
C ALA A 14 1.44 10.14 5.02
N ARG A 15 2.22 9.38 5.78
CA ARG A 15 1.69 8.26 6.56
C ARG A 15 0.63 8.72 7.55
N ARG A 16 0.91 9.81 8.27
CA ARG A 16 -0.03 10.34 9.25
C ARG A 16 -1.36 10.73 8.61
N SER A 17 -1.31 11.40 7.48
CA SER A 17 -2.50 11.85 6.77
C SER A 17 -3.37 10.65 6.32
N VAL A 18 -2.76 9.67 5.67
CA VAL A 18 -3.48 8.49 5.19
C VAL A 18 -3.97 7.63 6.35
N ARG A 19 -3.17 7.50 7.39
CA ARG A 19 -3.56 6.77 8.60
C ARG A 19 -4.84 7.35 9.20
N GLN A 20 -4.91 8.67 9.33
CA GLN A 20 -6.09 9.33 9.87
C GLN A 20 -7.33 9.04 9.04
N MET A 21 -7.20 9.06 7.71
CA MET A 21 -8.30 8.74 6.81
C MET A 21 -8.81 7.31 7.01
N LEU A 22 -7.91 6.36 7.11
CA LEU A 22 -8.24 4.95 7.26
C LEU A 22 -8.81 4.63 8.64
N GLU A 23 -8.19 5.16 9.69
CA GLU A 23 -8.66 4.92 11.07
C GLU A 23 -10.03 5.52 11.32
N ALA A 24 -10.29 6.69 10.73
CA ALA A 24 -11.61 7.32 10.83
C ALA A 24 -12.71 6.45 10.22
N ASP A 25 -12.35 5.59 9.26
CA ASP A 25 -13.30 4.67 8.62
C ASP A 25 -13.27 3.27 9.25
N GLY A 26 -12.57 3.10 10.36
CA GLY A 26 -12.58 1.87 11.15
C GLY A 26 -11.48 0.86 10.87
N TYR A 27 -10.57 1.15 9.94
CA TYR A 27 -9.44 0.26 9.65
C TYR A 27 -8.37 0.35 10.74
N THR A 28 -7.70 -0.77 11.00
CA THR A 28 -6.49 -0.79 11.82
C THR A 28 -5.30 -0.55 10.92
N VAL A 29 -4.39 0.34 11.31
CA VAL A 29 -3.24 0.71 10.47
C VAL A 29 -1.93 0.40 11.18
N VAL A 30 -1.03 -0.27 10.47
CA VAL A 30 0.35 -0.49 10.86
C VAL A 30 1.23 0.26 9.88
N GLU A 31 2.29 0.90 10.33
CA GLU A 31 3.15 1.73 9.48
C GLU A 31 4.52 1.13 9.28
N ALA A 32 5.11 1.39 8.12
CA ALA A 32 6.51 1.10 7.83
C ALA A 32 7.10 2.28 7.03
N GLU A 33 8.30 2.69 7.40
CA GLU A 33 8.95 3.85 6.77
C GLU A 33 9.92 3.49 5.65
N ASP A 34 10.21 2.21 5.48
CA ASP A 34 11.10 1.73 4.42
C ASP A 34 10.74 0.31 4.02
N GLY A 35 11.43 -0.18 2.97
CA GLY A 35 11.14 -1.48 2.40
C GLY A 35 11.44 -2.65 3.34
N MET A 36 12.55 -2.57 4.07
CA MET A 36 12.93 -3.65 4.99
C MET A 36 11.92 -3.77 6.12
N THR A 37 11.55 -2.64 6.71
CA THR A 37 10.54 -2.60 7.77
C THR A 37 9.19 -3.09 7.24
N ALA A 38 8.86 -2.75 6.00
CA ALA A 38 7.61 -3.22 5.38
C ALA A 38 7.56 -4.73 5.29
N LEU A 39 8.64 -5.37 4.86
CA LEU A 39 8.69 -6.82 4.75
C LEU A 39 8.58 -7.49 6.12
N GLU A 40 9.28 -6.95 7.12
CA GLU A 40 9.21 -7.45 8.49
C GLU A 40 7.81 -7.32 9.07
N ARG A 41 7.20 -6.14 8.90
CA ARG A 41 5.84 -5.88 9.38
C ARG A 41 4.83 -6.77 8.70
N TYR A 42 4.97 -7.00 7.41
CA TYR A 42 4.06 -7.89 6.69
C TYR A 42 4.09 -9.30 7.28
N PHE A 43 5.27 -9.80 7.54
CA PHE A 43 5.45 -11.12 8.13
C PHE A 43 4.84 -11.22 9.54
N LEU A 44 5.12 -10.21 10.37
CA LEU A 44 4.71 -10.24 11.79
C LEU A 44 3.23 -9.89 11.99
N GLU A 45 2.74 -8.90 11.28
CA GLU A 45 1.39 -8.35 11.49
C GLU A 45 0.32 -9.03 10.64
N LYS A 46 0.71 -9.66 9.55
CA LYS A 46 -0.21 -10.34 8.62
C LYS A 46 -1.38 -9.43 8.21
N PRO A 47 -1.09 -8.25 7.64
CA PRO A 47 -2.14 -7.33 7.25
C PRO A 47 -2.97 -7.90 6.09
N ASP A 48 -4.18 -7.38 5.95
CA ASP A 48 -5.07 -7.78 4.87
C ASP A 48 -4.77 -7.05 3.56
N LEU A 49 -4.07 -5.92 3.65
CA LEU A 49 -3.80 -5.05 2.52
C LEU A 49 -2.55 -4.23 2.79
N VAL A 50 -1.79 -3.95 1.74
CA VAL A 50 -0.63 -3.06 1.80
C VAL A 50 -0.88 -1.85 0.91
N LEU A 51 -0.67 -0.65 1.45
CA LEU A 51 -0.58 0.59 0.67
C LEU A 51 0.91 0.91 0.54
N LEU A 52 1.41 0.94 -0.67
CA LEU A 52 2.84 1.00 -0.93
C LEU A 52 3.20 2.19 -1.83
N ASP A 53 4.02 3.10 -1.31
CA ASP A 53 4.61 4.15 -2.12
C ASP A 53 5.74 3.57 -2.97
N LEU A 54 5.78 3.91 -4.25
CA LEU A 54 6.83 3.44 -5.15
C LEU A 54 8.14 4.19 -4.97
N VAL A 55 8.09 5.44 -4.55
CA VAL A 55 9.29 6.29 -4.44
C VAL A 55 9.67 6.42 -2.98
N MET A 56 10.67 5.65 -2.56
CA MET A 56 11.20 5.66 -1.21
C MET A 56 12.73 5.69 -1.24
N LYS A 57 13.33 6.27 -0.21
CA LYS A 57 14.78 6.27 -0.07
C LYS A 57 15.27 4.85 0.19
N GLY A 58 16.34 4.48 -0.48
CA GLY A 58 17.05 3.23 -0.23
C GLY A 58 16.51 2.02 -0.97
N MET A 59 15.22 1.84 -1.07
CA MET A 59 14.63 0.69 -1.75
C MET A 59 13.51 1.12 -2.70
N ASN A 60 13.56 0.60 -3.91
CA ASN A 60 12.53 0.84 -4.91
C ASN A 60 11.24 0.12 -4.50
N GLY A 61 10.11 0.82 -4.56
CA GLY A 61 8.82 0.24 -4.21
C GLY A 61 8.43 -0.97 -5.05
N LEU A 62 8.84 -1.03 -6.33
CA LEU A 62 8.59 -2.21 -7.17
C LEU A 62 9.34 -3.43 -6.65
N ASP A 63 10.54 -3.24 -6.10
CA ASP A 63 11.30 -4.34 -5.49
C ASP A 63 10.61 -4.84 -4.23
N VAL A 64 10.05 -3.93 -3.44
CA VAL A 64 9.27 -4.30 -2.24
C VAL A 64 8.06 -5.12 -2.66
N LEU A 65 7.34 -4.69 -3.69
CA LEU A 65 6.17 -5.39 -4.21
C LEU A 65 6.55 -6.80 -4.66
N ALA A 66 7.65 -6.94 -5.39
CA ALA A 66 8.12 -8.25 -5.86
C ALA A 66 8.42 -9.17 -4.67
N LYS A 67 9.08 -8.67 -3.65
CA LYS A 67 9.43 -9.44 -2.46
C LYS A 67 8.20 -9.83 -1.65
N LEU A 68 7.23 -8.93 -1.52
CA LEU A 68 5.97 -9.25 -0.86
C LEU A 68 5.24 -10.38 -1.58
N ARG A 69 5.24 -10.37 -2.90
CA ARG A 69 4.62 -11.42 -3.70
C ARG A 69 5.33 -12.76 -3.58
N LEU A 70 6.64 -12.73 -3.39
CA LEU A 70 7.39 -13.98 -3.11
C LEU A 70 7.06 -14.54 -1.73
N MET A 71 6.87 -13.66 -0.74
CA MET A 71 6.48 -14.07 0.61
C MET A 71 5.05 -14.59 0.66
N ASP A 72 4.16 -13.95 -0.09
CA ASP A 72 2.75 -14.28 -0.10
C ASP A 72 2.17 -14.00 -1.50
N PRO A 73 1.98 -15.03 -2.33
CA PRO A 73 1.42 -14.84 -3.67
C PRO A 73 0.02 -14.24 -3.66
N ALA A 74 -0.70 -14.32 -2.55
CA ALA A 74 -2.04 -13.76 -2.41
C ALA A 74 -2.04 -12.34 -1.85
N VAL A 75 -0.87 -11.72 -1.66
CA VAL A 75 -0.78 -10.36 -1.11
C VAL A 75 -1.55 -9.37 -1.97
N ARG A 76 -2.29 -8.48 -1.29
CA ARG A 76 -3.03 -7.40 -1.94
C ARG A 76 -2.27 -6.11 -1.71
N VAL A 77 -1.87 -5.46 -2.80
CA VAL A 77 -1.09 -4.23 -2.73
C VAL A 77 -1.73 -3.16 -3.58
N ILE A 78 -2.01 -2.02 -2.97
CA ILE A 78 -2.39 -0.81 -3.68
C ILE A 78 -1.14 0.05 -3.74
N VAL A 79 -0.70 0.38 -4.93
CA VAL A 79 0.43 1.28 -5.13
C VAL A 79 -0.07 2.71 -5.07
N VAL A 80 0.60 3.54 -4.27
CA VAL A 80 0.27 4.96 -4.12
C VAL A 80 1.48 5.76 -4.56
N SER A 81 1.35 6.59 -5.59
CA SER A 81 2.50 7.28 -6.17
C SER A 81 2.14 8.65 -6.72
N ALA A 82 3.09 9.58 -6.63
CA ALA A 82 2.99 10.88 -7.30
C ALA A 82 3.33 10.79 -8.78
N ASP A 83 3.94 9.69 -9.21
CA ASP A 83 4.30 9.49 -10.61
C ASP A 83 3.06 9.11 -11.41
N VAL A 84 2.66 10.00 -12.32
CA VAL A 84 1.46 9.82 -13.14
C VAL A 84 1.78 9.21 -14.50
N GLN A 85 3.03 8.83 -14.74
CA GLN A 85 3.42 8.27 -16.03
C GLN A 85 2.77 6.91 -16.24
N HIS A 86 2.32 6.68 -17.46
CA HIS A 86 1.67 5.44 -17.85
C HIS A 86 2.56 4.21 -17.61
N SER A 87 3.87 4.37 -17.88
CA SER A 87 4.84 3.30 -17.69
C SER A 87 4.94 2.83 -16.25
N SER A 88 4.89 3.75 -15.28
CA SER A 88 4.93 3.38 -13.85
C SER A 88 3.71 2.60 -13.44
N ARG A 89 2.53 2.99 -13.94
CA ARG A 89 1.28 2.28 -13.67
C ARG A 89 1.31 0.87 -14.28
N GLU A 90 1.79 0.75 -15.50
CA GLU A 90 1.92 -0.55 -16.17
C GLU A 90 2.89 -1.47 -15.45
N LEU A 91 4.04 -0.93 -15.01
CA LEU A 91 5.03 -1.71 -14.26
C LEU A 91 4.46 -2.21 -12.94
N ALA A 92 3.72 -1.37 -12.22
CA ALA A 92 3.09 -1.76 -10.97
C ALA A 92 2.06 -2.85 -11.20
N HIS A 93 1.22 -2.71 -12.21
CA HIS A 93 0.21 -3.70 -12.56
C HIS A 93 0.86 -5.03 -12.96
N GLY A 94 1.90 -4.98 -13.81
CA GLY A 94 2.64 -6.16 -14.23
C GLY A 94 3.36 -6.86 -13.09
N ALA A 95 3.76 -6.11 -12.06
CA ALA A 95 4.38 -6.67 -10.85
C ALA A 95 3.35 -7.22 -9.86
N GLY A 96 2.06 -7.10 -10.15
CA GLY A 96 1.01 -7.71 -9.35
C GLY A 96 0.28 -6.77 -8.39
N ALA A 97 0.36 -5.46 -8.60
CA ALA A 97 -0.41 -4.50 -7.81
C ALA A 97 -1.90 -4.69 -8.08
N SER A 98 -2.70 -4.65 -7.02
CA SER A 98 -4.16 -4.79 -7.11
C SER A 98 -4.83 -3.52 -7.61
N ALA A 99 -4.24 -2.36 -7.31
CA ALA A 99 -4.76 -1.06 -7.72
C ALA A 99 -3.64 -0.02 -7.68
N PHE A 100 -3.89 1.13 -8.28
CA PHE A 100 -2.95 2.24 -8.32
C PHE A 100 -3.70 3.53 -7.96
N VAL A 101 -3.20 4.28 -6.97
CA VAL A 101 -3.77 5.55 -6.54
C VAL A 101 -2.73 6.65 -6.73
N ILE A 102 -3.13 7.76 -7.31
CA ILE A 102 -2.22 8.89 -7.61
C ILE A 102 -2.25 9.88 -6.44
N LYS A 103 -1.07 10.33 -6.01
CA LYS A 103 -0.95 11.39 -5.00
C LYS A 103 -1.23 12.76 -5.64
N PRO A 104 -1.80 13.72 -4.91
CA PRO A 104 -2.15 13.66 -3.49
C PRO A 104 -3.38 12.80 -3.23
N VAL A 105 -3.32 12.04 -2.15
CA VAL A 105 -4.39 11.09 -1.80
C VAL A 105 -5.58 11.85 -1.24
N SER A 106 -6.76 11.64 -1.83
CA SER A 106 -8.01 12.14 -1.27
C SER A 106 -8.69 11.03 -0.48
N ARG A 107 -9.44 11.40 0.55
CA ARG A 107 -10.16 10.45 1.38
C ARG A 107 -11.13 9.58 0.57
N PRO A 108 -11.99 10.15 -0.32
CA PRO A 108 -12.90 9.32 -1.10
C PRO A 108 -12.18 8.31 -1.98
N GLU A 109 -11.08 8.70 -2.62
CA GLU A 109 -10.34 7.82 -3.52
C GLU A 109 -9.69 6.66 -2.77
N ILE A 110 -9.00 6.95 -1.66
CA ILE A 110 -8.30 5.90 -0.93
C ILE A 110 -9.28 4.93 -0.28
N LEU A 111 -10.37 5.41 0.29
CA LEU A 111 -11.37 4.56 0.90
C LEU A 111 -12.05 3.67 -0.13
N LYS A 112 -12.35 4.22 -1.31
CA LYS A 112 -12.95 3.46 -2.41
C LYS A 112 -11.99 2.38 -2.90
N ALA A 113 -10.73 2.71 -3.11
CA ALA A 113 -9.73 1.76 -3.59
C ALA A 113 -9.54 0.61 -2.58
N VAL A 114 -9.43 0.94 -1.30
CA VAL A 114 -9.28 -0.07 -0.24
C VAL A 114 -10.50 -1.00 -0.19
N ALA A 115 -11.70 -0.43 -0.19
CA ALA A 115 -12.91 -1.22 -0.15
C ALA A 115 -13.03 -2.14 -1.37
N ASN A 116 -12.74 -1.62 -2.57
CA ASN A 116 -12.82 -2.42 -3.80
C ASN A 116 -11.84 -3.59 -3.79
N VAL A 117 -10.60 -3.36 -3.37
CA VAL A 117 -9.59 -4.42 -3.34
C VAL A 117 -9.97 -5.49 -2.31
N LEU A 118 -10.46 -5.10 -1.15
CA LEU A 118 -10.85 -6.05 -0.11
C LEU A 118 -12.11 -6.83 -0.49
N GLU A 119 -13.06 -6.22 -1.18
CA GLU A 119 -14.30 -6.88 -1.59
C GLU A 119 -14.09 -7.95 -2.67
N VAL A 120 -13.18 -7.71 -3.60
CA VAL A 120 -12.95 -8.62 -4.73
C VAL A 120 -12.58 -10.03 -4.29
N ILE A 121 -12.18 -10.21 -3.04
CA ILE A 121 -11.60 -11.47 -2.56
C ILE A 121 -12.48 -12.16 -1.50
N SER A 122 -13.54 -11.51 -1.12
CA SER A 122 -14.46 -12.11 -0.15
C SER A 122 -15.43 -13.11 -0.79
#